data_8609e743e03c6eca16b977be60b4f978
#
_entry.id   8609e743e03c6eca16b977be60b4f978
#
_cell.length_a   1.000
_cell.length_b   1.000
_cell.length_c   1.000
_cell.angle_alpha   90.00
_cell.angle_beta   90.00
_cell.angle_gamma   90.00
#
_symmetry.space_group_name_H-M   'P 1'
#
loop_
_entity.id
_entity.type
_entity.pdbx_description
1 polymer ?
#
loop_
_entity_poly.entity_id
_entity_poly.type
_entity_poly.pdbx_seq_one_letter_code
_entity_poly.pdbx_strand_id
1 'polypeptide(L)'
;MAFLLNAGSSAQQSEFYHQLGTMCEAGLSLPQSLETLDRSKGFRAYQQRLKDWREAIGRGETFAEAVSHSRGEVPDFDLALLHAGENSGRLDVCFRLL
;
A
#
# COMPACT_ATOMS: atom_id res chain seq x y z
N MET A 1 -10.84 -2.94 7.43
CA MET A 1 -10.40 -3.36 6.09
C MET A 1 -9.01 -3.91 6.17
N ALA A 2 -8.93 -5.18 6.32
CA ALA A 2 -7.66 -5.77 6.64
C ALA A 2 -7.14 -6.74 5.59
N PHE A 3 -7.91 -6.95 4.55
CA PHE A 3 -7.63 -8.01 3.58
C PHE A 3 -6.61 -7.65 2.51
N LEU A 4 -6.34 -6.36 2.28
CA LEU A 4 -5.35 -5.96 1.27
C LEU A 4 -4.00 -6.61 1.52
N LEU A 5 -3.59 -6.72 2.75
CA LEU A 5 -2.30 -7.29 3.10
C LEU A 5 -2.37 -8.72 3.56
N ASN A 6 -3.47 -9.13 4.11
CA ASN A 6 -3.67 -10.50 4.59
C ASN A 6 -2.47 -11.03 5.40
N ALA A 7 -1.81 -10.16 6.14
CA ALA A 7 -0.64 -10.46 6.96
C ALA A 7 -0.64 -9.54 8.18
N GLY A 8 -0.18 -10.08 9.30
CA GLY A 8 -0.15 -9.32 10.55
C GLY A 8 -1.53 -9.17 11.17
N SER A 9 -1.62 -8.48 12.29
CA SER A 9 -2.86 -8.20 13.00
C SER A 9 -3.61 -7.03 12.36
N SER A 10 -4.89 -6.87 12.72
CA SER A 10 -5.68 -5.72 12.27
C SER A 10 -5.06 -4.40 12.72
N ALA A 11 -4.53 -4.35 13.95
CA ALA A 11 -3.85 -3.16 14.45
C ALA A 11 -2.61 -2.82 13.62
N GLN A 12 -1.84 -3.86 13.22
CA GLN A 12 -0.67 -3.71 12.37
C GLN A 12 -1.03 -3.20 11.00
N GLN A 13 -2.11 -3.70 10.42
CA GLN A 13 -2.59 -3.27 9.12
C GLN A 13 -3.05 -1.82 9.14
N SER A 14 -3.78 -1.43 10.17
CA SER A 14 -4.20 -0.04 10.34
C SER A 14 -3.00 0.90 10.44
N GLU A 15 -1.99 0.51 11.21
CA GLU A 15 -0.77 1.29 11.36
C GLU A 15 -0.01 1.40 10.04
N PHE A 16 0.03 0.32 9.26
CA PHE A 16 0.69 0.31 7.97
C PHE A 16 0.05 1.35 7.03
N TYR A 17 -1.27 1.32 6.90
CA TYR A 17 -1.97 2.28 6.05
C TYR A 17 -1.84 3.70 6.58
N HIS A 18 -1.87 3.86 7.88
CA HIS A 18 -1.71 5.17 8.50
C HIS A 18 -0.34 5.76 8.14
N GLN A 19 0.72 4.98 8.25
CA GLN A 19 2.06 5.45 7.91
C GLN A 19 2.22 5.76 6.43
N LEU A 20 1.66 4.92 5.56
CA LEU A 20 1.65 5.20 4.12
C LEU A 20 0.95 6.53 3.84
N GLY A 21 -0.22 6.73 4.42
CA GLY A 21 -0.98 7.95 4.23
C GLY A 21 -0.22 9.18 4.72
N THR A 22 0.42 9.08 5.87
CA THR A 22 1.19 10.18 6.44
C THR A 22 2.37 10.56 5.55
N MET A 23 3.09 9.58 5.03
CA MET A 23 4.23 9.84 4.15
C MET A 23 3.78 10.45 2.83
N CYS A 24 2.71 9.94 2.24
CA CYS A 24 2.19 10.50 0.99
C CYS A 24 1.68 11.93 1.20
N GLU A 25 1.04 12.19 2.32
CA GLU A 25 0.57 13.54 2.68
C GLU A 25 1.74 14.50 2.86
N ALA A 26 2.86 14.02 3.36
CA ALA A 26 4.08 14.82 3.52
C ALA A 26 4.83 15.05 2.21
N GLY A 27 4.35 14.49 1.10
CA GLY A 27 4.96 14.71 -0.21
C GLY A 27 5.96 13.65 -0.64
N LEU A 28 6.13 12.59 0.13
CA LEU A 28 7.01 11.49 -0.29
C LEU A 28 6.34 10.69 -1.41
N SER A 29 7.15 10.27 -2.38
CA SER A 29 6.63 9.41 -3.43
C SER A 29 6.23 8.05 -2.84
N LEU A 30 5.35 7.34 -3.55
CA LEU A 30 4.95 6.01 -3.10
C LEU A 30 6.13 5.03 -3.02
N PRO A 31 7.02 4.96 -4.02
CA PRO A 31 8.21 4.11 -3.90
C PRO A 31 9.07 4.42 -2.68
N GLN A 32 9.28 5.71 -2.38
CA GLN A 32 10.03 6.12 -1.20
C GLN A 32 9.33 5.70 0.09
N SER A 33 8.01 5.84 0.12
CA SER A 33 7.21 5.45 1.29
C SER A 33 7.30 3.95 1.54
N LEU A 34 7.16 3.15 0.48
CA LEU A 34 7.27 1.70 0.59
C LEU A 34 8.66 1.26 1.04
N GLU A 35 9.69 1.91 0.51
CA GLU A 35 11.06 1.61 0.92
C GLU A 35 11.29 1.92 2.40
N THR A 36 10.75 3.04 2.86
CA THR A 36 10.85 3.44 4.27
C THR A 36 10.19 2.40 5.18
N LEU A 37 9.01 1.93 4.79
CA LEU A 37 8.31 0.89 5.56
C LEU A 37 9.06 -0.43 5.54
N ASP A 38 9.68 -0.78 4.43
CA ASP A 38 10.46 -2.00 4.30
C ASP A 38 11.63 -2.04 5.28
N ARG A 39 12.20 -0.88 5.57
CA ARG A 39 13.29 -0.76 6.54
C ARG A 39 12.80 -0.78 7.98
N SER A 40 11.50 -0.64 8.19
CA SER A 40 10.93 -0.61 9.53
C SER A 40 10.81 -2.01 10.10
N LYS A 41 11.27 -2.19 11.32
CA LYS A 41 11.19 -3.49 11.99
C LYS A 41 9.76 -3.91 12.33
N GLY A 42 8.85 -2.95 12.40
CA GLY A 42 7.46 -3.22 12.76
C GLY A 42 6.65 -3.94 11.70
N PHE A 43 7.14 -3.99 10.46
CA PHE A 43 6.38 -4.54 9.34
C PHE A 43 7.07 -5.71 8.64
N ARG A 44 7.75 -6.54 9.38
CA ARG A 44 8.45 -7.70 8.83
C ARG A 44 7.52 -8.65 8.08
N ALA A 45 6.29 -8.79 8.55
CA ALA A 45 5.30 -9.67 7.91
C ALA A 45 4.94 -9.19 6.50
N TYR A 46 5.23 -7.94 6.18
CA TYR A 46 4.90 -7.35 4.88
C TYR A 46 6.08 -7.26 3.92
N GLN A 47 7.25 -7.70 4.32
CA GLN A 47 8.47 -7.53 3.52
C GLN A 47 8.33 -8.08 2.10
N GLN A 48 7.79 -9.27 1.94
CA GLN A 48 7.66 -9.88 0.62
C GLN A 48 6.69 -9.08 -0.25
N ARG A 49 5.57 -8.64 0.32
CA ARG A 49 4.60 -7.83 -0.42
C ARG A 49 5.18 -6.48 -0.80
N LEU A 50 5.89 -5.84 0.12
CA LEU A 50 6.53 -4.56 -0.15
C LEU A 50 7.54 -4.69 -1.29
N LYS A 51 8.32 -5.76 -1.27
CA LYS A 51 9.28 -6.04 -2.33
C LYS A 51 8.57 -6.23 -3.67
N ASP A 52 7.54 -7.05 -3.69
CA ASP A 52 6.78 -7.34 -4.92
C ASP A 52 6.15 -6.07 -5.49
N TRP A 53 5.58 -5.24 -4.63
CA TRP A 53 4.96 -3.98 -5.05
C TRP A 53 6.00 -3.00 -5.60
N ARG A 54 7.14 -2.89 -4.93
CA ARG A 54 8.22 -2.00 -5.38
C ARG A 54 8.75 -2.44 -6.73
N GLU A 55 8.91 -3.74 -6.95
CA GLU A 55 9.36 -4.28 -8.22
C GLU A 55 8.33 -4.02 -9.32
N ALA A 56 7.05 -4.22 -9.03
CA ALA A 56 5.98 -3.96 -9.99
C ALA A 56 5.94 -2.48 -10.40
N ILE A 57 6.03 -1.59 -9.42
CA ILE A 57 6.04 -0.14 -9.68
C ILE A 57 7.29 0.22 -10.49
N GLY A 58 8.43 -0.40 -10.20
CA GLY A 58 9.66 -0.21 -10.97
C GLY A 58 9.54 -0.63 -12.42
N ARG A 59 8.63 -1.57 -12.73
CA ARG A 59 8.34 -1.99 -14.11
C ARG A 59 7.32 -1.09 -14.80
N GLY A 60 6.84 -0.06 -14.13
CA GLY A 60 5.86 0.86 -14.71
C GLY A 60 4.41 0.58 -14.36
N GLU A 61 4.15 -0.38 -13.47
CA GLU A 61 2.79 -0.64 -13.02
C GLU A 61 2.32 0.40 -12.02
N THR A 62 1.01 0.65 -11.98
CA THR A 62 0.44 1.48 -10.93
C THR A 62 0.42 0.72 -9.61
N PHE A 63 0.21 1.43 -8.51
CA PHE A 63 0.10 0.77 -7.21
C PHE A 63 -1.11 -0.17 -7.17
N ALA A 64 -2.24 0.26 -7.74
CA ALA A 64 -3.43 -0.59 -7.81
C ALA A 64 -3.15 -1.87 -8.60
N GLU A 65 -2.43 -1.78 -9.71
CA GLU A 65 -2.02 -2.96 -10.46
C GLU A 65 -1.11 -3.87 -9.64
N ALA A 66 -0.14 -3.28 -8.95
CA ALA A 66 0.77 -4.05 -8.10
C ALA A 66 0.01 -4.81 -7.01
N VAL A 67 -0.94 -4.14 -6.36
CA VAL A 67 -1.77 -4.74 -5.31
C VAL A 67 -2.65 -5.85 -5.89
N SER A 68 -3.14 -5.68 -7.12
CA SER A 68 -4.00 -6.69 -7.75
C SER A 68 -3.30 -8.03 -7.94
N HIS A 69 -1.97 -8.04 -8.01
CA HIS A 69 -1.17 -9.27 -8.13
C HIS A 69 -0.80 -9.86 -6.78
N SER A 70 -1.22 -9.24 -5.68
CA SER A 70 -0.90 -9.73 -4.34
C SER A 70 -1.56 -11.07 -4.08
N ARG A 71 -0.94 -11.86 -3.23
CA ARG A 71 -1.52 -13.10 -2.75
C ARG A 71 -2.76 -12.80 -1.94
N GLY A 72 -3.84 -13.53 -2.22
CA GLY A 72 -5.12 -13.33 -1.58
C GLY A 72 -6.02 -12.44 -2.44
N GLU A 73 -7.30 -12.47 -2.13
CA GLU A 73 -8.28 -11.68 -2.86
C GLU A 73 -8.30 -10.25 -2.34
N VAL A 74 -8.23 -9.32 -3.27
CA VAL A 74 -8.44 -7.91 -2.97
C VAL A 74 -9.79 -7.54 -3.57
N PRO A 75 -10.75 -7.08 -2.76
CA PRO A 75 -12.07 -6.71 -3.29
C PRO A 75 -11.98 -5.64 -4.36
N ASP A 76 -12.85 -5.75 -5.34
CA ASP A 76 -12.91 -4.79 -6.46
C ASP A 76 -13.08 -3.36 -5.99
N PHE A 77 -13.84 -3.17 -4.91
CA PHE A 77 -14.04 -1.83 -4.35
C PHE A 77 -12.72 -1.19 -3.92
N ASP A 78 -11.85 -1.96 -3.26
CA ASP A 78 -10.57 -1.45 -2.80
C ASP A 78 -9.63 -1.13 -3.95
N LEU A 79 -9.61 -1.97 -4.97
CA LEU A 79 -8.82 -1.70 -6.18
C LEU A 79 -9.32 -0.44 -6.88
N ALA A 80 -10.64 -0.28 -6.99
CA ALA A 80 -11.22 0.91 -7.59
C ALA A 80 -10.87 2.17 -6.80
N LEU A 81 -10.87 2.08 -5.48
CA LEU A 81 -10.50 3.19 -4.61
C LEU A 81 -9.03 3.57 -4.81
N LEU A 82 -8.14 2.59 -4.89
CA LEU A 82 -6.72 2.83 -5.14
C LEU A 82 -6.50 3.47 -6.51
N HIS A 83 -7.18 2.98 -7.54
CA HIS A 83 -7.10 3.59 -8.88
C HIS A 83 -7.55 5.04 -8.85
N ALA A 84 -8.67 5.32 -8.20
CA ALA A 84 -9.19 6.68 -8.10
C ALA A 84 -8.20 7.59 -7.36
N GLY A 85 -7.60 7.09 -6.29
CA GLY A 85 -6.61 7.84 -5.53
C GLY A 85 -5.35 8.15 -6.32
N GLU A 86 -4.86 7.18 -7.08
CA GLU A 86 -3.68 7.37 -7.93
C GLU A 86 -3.96 8.38 -9.03
N ASN A 87 -5.10 8.26 -9.70
CA ASN A 87 -5.44 9.14 -10.80
C ASN A 87 -5.69 10.58 -10.37
N SER A 88 -6.17 10.77 -9.17
CA SER A 88 -6.47 12.11 -8.64
C SER A 88 -5.32 12.71 -7.82
N GLY A 89 -4.28 11.92 -7.55
CA GLY A 89 -3.18 12.34 -6.67
C GLY A 89 -3.57 12.37 -5.20
N ARG A 90 -4.60 11.62 -4.80
CA ARG A 90 -5.13 11.64 -3.45
C ARG A 90 -5.06 10.26 -2.78
N LEU A 91 -3.93 9.57 -2.96
CA LEU A 91 -3.71 8.29 -2.27
C LEU A 91 -3.76 8.43 -0.75
N ASP A 92 -3.35 9.57 -0.22
CA ASP A 92 -3.42 9.84 1.20
C ASP A 92 -4.84 9.67 1.75
N VAL A 93 -5.83 10.16 1.02
CA VAL A 93 -7.24 10.01 1.40
C VAL A 93 -7.66 8.55 1.32
N CYS A 94 -7.25 7.85 0.27
CA CYS A 94 -7.59 6.44 0.08
C CYS A 94 -7.05 5.58 1.21
N PHE A 95 -5.83 5.81 1.64
CA PHE A 95 -5.24 5.05 2.73
C PHE A 95 -5.98 5.27 4.04
N ARG A 96 -6.57 6.42 4.26
CA ARG A 96 -7.39 6.67 5.45
C ARG A 96 -8.72 5.92 5.41
N LEU A 97 -9.23 5.67 4.22
CA LEU A 97 -10.50 4.97 4.04
C LEU A 97 -10.33 3.44 4.09
N LEU A 98 -9.16 2.95 3.86
CA LEU A 98 -8.86 1.53 3.95
C LEU A 98 -8.55 1.11 5.37
#